data_1417e3395af1330f8aa51b166dd91be3
#
_entry.id   1417e3395af1330f8aa51b166dd91be3
#
_cell.length_a   1.000
_cell.length_b   1.000
_cell.length_c   1.000
_cell.angle_alpha   90.00
_cell.angle_beta   90.00
_cell.angle_gamma   90.00
#
_symmetry.space_group_name_H-M   'P 1'
#
loop_
_entity.id
_entity.type
_entity.pdbx_description
1 polymer ?
#
loop_
_entity_poly.entity_id
_entity_poly.type
_entity_poly.pdbx_seq_one_letter_code
_entity_poly.pdbx_strand_id
1 'polypeptide(L)'
;MIKRKQRIPIRDLSTMKAEDREAIEKNAMNGQVFNIFKVMANHPALTKRWTPFAGHILSKQTLPFRDRELLILRIGWLNQAEYEFAQHELIAKRGGLTDDDIVRLKEGPKAKGWSE
;
A
#
# COMPACT_ATOMS: atom_id res chain seq x y z
N MET A 1 0.00 -9.26 -14.19
CA MET A 1 -1.24 -8.85 -13.52
C MET A 1 -2.24 -8.30 -14.54
N ILE A 2 -3.53 -8.36 -14.21
CA ILE A 2 -4.61 -7.86 -15.08
C ILE A 2 -4.61 -6.33 -15.02
N LYS A 3 -4.39 -5.67 -16.16
CA LYS A 3 -4.53 -4.21 -16.27
C LYS A 3 -6.02 -3.85 -16.19
N ARG A 4 -6.38 -3.05 -15.20
CA ARG A 4 -7.75 -2.57 -15.00
C ARG A 4 -7.84 -1.07 -15.28
N LYS A 5 -8.94 -0.65 -15.90
CA LYS A 5 -9.22 0.79 -16.05
C LYS A 5 -9.49 1.41 -14.69
N GLN A 6 -8.85 2.54 -14.42
CA GLN A 6 -9.13 3.32 -13.21
C GLN A 6 -10.59 3.77 -13.20
N ARG A 7 -11.29 3.53 -12.10
CA ARG A 7 -12.71 3.85 -11.93
C ARG A 7 -12.95 5.10 -11.09
N ILE A 8 -12.09 5.34 -10.11
CA ILE A 8 -12.16 6.50 -9.21
C ILE A 8 -11.01 7.44 -9.60
N PRO A 9 -11.27 8.72 -9.89
CA PRO A 9 -10.25 9.65 -10.34
C PRO A 9 -9.23 9.94 -9.23
N ILE A 10 -7.99 10.16 -9.62
CA ILE A 10 -6.98 10.78 -8.75
C ILE A 10 -7.37 12.24 -8.55
N ARG A 11 -7.62 12.65 -7.32
CA ARG A 11 -8.04 14.01 -6.99
C ARG A 11 -6.87 14.98 -7.16
N ASP A 12 -7.13 16.09 -7.81
CA ASP A 12 -6.23 17.24 -7.77
C ASP A 12 -6.41 17.95 -6.41
N LEU A 13 -5.38 17.87 -5.58
CA LEU A 13 -5.42 18.41 -4.22
C LEU A 13 -5.53 19.94 -4.21
N SER A 14 -5.08 20.63 -5.26
CA SER A 14 -5.17 22.09 -5.37
C SER A 14 -6.62 22.60 -5.44
N THR A 15 -7.53 21.75 -5.88
CA THR A 15 -8.98 22.08 -6.01
C THR A 15 -9.76 21.84 -4.71
N MET A 16 -9.12 21.31 -3.66
CA MET A 16 -9.76 21.00 -2.39
C MET A 16 -9.79 22.20 -1.45
N LYS A 17 -10.75 22.18 -0.51
CA LYS A 17 -10.73 23.09 0.63
C LYS A 17 -9.42 22.88 1.41
N ALA A 18 -8.85 23.98 1.94
CA ALA A 18 -7.56 23.94 2.64
C ALA A 18 -7.51 22.91 3.77
N GLU A 19 -8.55 22.84 4.60
CA GLU A 19 -8.65 21.89 5.71
C GLU A 19 -8.60 20.41 5.25
N ASP A 20 -9.32 20.08 4.17
CA ASP A 20 -9.35 18.72 3.63
C ASP A 20 -8.04 18.35 2.95
N ARG A 21 -7.45 19.30 2.21
CA ARG A 21 -6.14 19.14 1.59
C ARG A 21 -5.06 18.88 2.63
N GLU A 22 -4.99 19.67 3.69
CA GLU A 22 -4.02 19.51 4.78
C GLU A 22 -4.11 18.11 5.41
N ALA A 23 -5.32 17.60 5.62
CA ALA A 23 -5.52 16.26 6.17
C ALA A 23 -5.00 15.15 5.24
N ILE A 24 -5.02 15.36 3.93
CA ILE A 24 -4.44 14.42 2.95
C ILE A 24 -2.93 14.56 2.91
N GLU A 25 -2.41 15.80 2.88
CA GLU A 25 -0.98 16.10 2.80
C GLU A 25 -0.19 15.63 4.03
N LYS A 26 -0.82 15.49 5.19
CA LYS A 26 -0.24 14.85 6.39
C LYS A 26 0.24 13.41 6.13
N ASN A 27 -0.27 12.76 5.10
CA ASN A 27 0.16 11.41 4.69
C ASN A 27 1.31 11.43 3.65
N ALA A 28 1.90 12.60 3.38
CA ALA A 28 3.02 12.71 2.48
C ALA A 28 4.26 11.99 3.05
N MET A 29 4.97 11.28 2.19
CA MET A 29 6.26 10.67 2.49
C MET A 29 7.31 11.31 1.59
N ASN A 30 8.37 11.85 2.20
CA ASN A 30 9.41 12.59 1.48
C ASN A 30 8.85 13.71 0.57
N GLY A 31 7.85 14.44 1.07
CA GLY A 31 7.20 15.53 0.33
C GLY A 31 6.24 15.09 -0.78
N GLN A 32 6.02 13.79 -0.94
CA GLN A 32 5.12 13.26 -1.97
C GLN A 32 3.88 12.60 -1.35
N VAL A 33 2.70 12.99 -1.83
CA VAL A 33 1.43 12.31 -1.52
C VAL A 33 1.20 11.20 -2.55
N PHE A 34 1.16 9.95 -2.09
CA PHE A 34 0.90 8.80 -2.97
C PHE A 34 -0.52 8.81 -3.55
N ASN A 35 -0.66 8.16 -4.70
CA ASN A 35 -1.94 8.13 -5.43
C ASN A 35 -3.09 7.52 -4.62
N ILE A 36 -2.83 6.55 -3.74
CA ILE A 36 -3.86 6.02 -2.85
C ILE A 36 -4.55 7.13 -2.04
N PHE A 37 -3.77 8.05 -1.45
CA PHE A 37 -4.34 9.17 -0.67
C PHE A 37 -5.05 10.18 -1.56
N LYS A 38 -4.56 10.40 -2.79
CA LYS A 38 -5.25 11.26 -3.78
C LYS A 38 -6.58 10.67 -4.26
N VAL A 39 -6.67 9.34 -4.36
CA VAL A 39 -7.93 8.64 -4.64
C VAL A 39 -8.86 8.75 -3.44
N MET A 40 -8.37 8.49 -2.23
CA MET A 40 -9.14 8.61 -0.99
C MET A 40 -9.59 10.05 -0.72
N ALA A 41 -8.91 11.05 -1.26
CA ALA A 41 -9.28 12.47 -1.18
C ALA A 41 -10.64 12.79 -1.83
N ASN A 42 -11.21 11.88 -2.61
CA ASN A 42 -12.60 12.00 -3.07
C ASN A 42 -13.62 11.87 -1.93
N HIS A 43 -13.21 11.33 -0.77
CA HIS A 43 -14.02 11.26 0.45
C HIS A 43 -13.19 11.64 1.69
N PRO A 44 -12.91 12.94 1.92
CA PRO A 44 -12.00 13.41 2.96
C PRO A 44 -12.39 12.96 4.37
N ALA A 45 -13.68 12.96 4.69
CA ALA A 45 -14.16 12.54 6.01
C ALA A 45 -13.87 11.06 6.30
N LEU A 46 -13.98 10.19 5.31
CA LEU A 46 -13.60 8.77 5.42
C LEU A 46 -12.09 8.66 5.60
N THR A 47 -11.31 9.36 4.79
CA THR A 47 -9.84 9.33 4.85
C THR A 47 -9.33 9.72 6.22
N LYS A 48 -9.85 10.80 6.82
CA LYS A 48 -9.50 11.23 8.18
C LYS A 48 -9.70 10.13 9.23
N ARG A 49 -10.74 9.30 9.11
CA ARG A 49 -11.04 8.21 10.05
C ARG A 49 -10.23 6.94 9.74
N TRP A 50 -9.97 6.68 8.48
CA TRP A 50 -9.23 5.49 8.04
C TRP A 50 -7.72 5.59 8.32
N THR A 51 -7.14 6.78 8.17
CA THR A 51 -5.68 6.99 8.30
C THR A 51 -5.09 6.51 9.63
N PRO A 52 -5.70 6.75 10.81
CA PRO A 52 -5.18 6.22 12.07
C PRO A 52 -5.11 4.69 12.11
N PHE A 53 -6.11 4.02 11.56
CA PHE A 53 -6.16 2.56 11.47
C PHE A 53 -5.08 2.02 10.52
N ALA A 54 -4.94 2.61 9.33
CA ALA A 54 -3.91 2.25 8.38
C ALA A 54 -2.50 2.46 8.96
N GLY A 55 -2.29 3.57 9.66
CA GLY A 55 -1.02 3.85 10.34
C GLY A 55 -0.70 2.82 11.42
N HIS A 56 -1.69 2.34 12.16
CA HIS A 56 -1.51 1.25 13.11
C HIS A 56 -1.05 -0.04 12.43
N ILE A 57 -1.75 -0.45 11.37
CA ILE A 57 -1.42 -1.68 10.62
C ILE A 57 -0.02 -1.62 10.01
N LEU A 58 0.39 -0.47 9.48
CA LEU A 58 1.66 -0.34 8.80
C LEU A 58 2.86 -0.14 9.73
N SER A 59 2.68 0.51 10.88
CA SER A 59 3.82 0.95 11.70
C SER A 59 3.77 0.58 13.18
N LYS A 60 2.61 0.20 13.72
CA LYS A 60 2.42 -0.06 15.16
C LYS A 60 1.95 -1.48 15.49
N GLN A 61 1.74 -2.31 14.49
CA GLN A 61 1.40 -3.71 14.66
C GLN A 61 2.64 -4.53 15.11
N THR A 62 2.44 -5.75 15.55
CA THR A 62 3.47 -6.58 16.19
C THR A 62 4.13 -7.60 15.26
N LEU A 63 3.69 -7.75 14.01
CA LEU A 63 4.31 -8.65 13.05
C LEU A 63 5.71 -8.15 12.65
N PRO A 64 6.69 -9.02 12.48
CA PRO A 64 7.96 -8.65 11.86
C PRO A 64 7.73 -7.99 10.48
N PHE A 65 8.58 -7.03 10.13
CA PHE A 65 8.49 -6.32 8.85
C PHE A 65 8.37 -7.26 7.66
N ARG A 66 9.21 -8.31 7.62
CA ARG A 66 9.22 -9.31 6.57
C ARG A 66 7.85 -9.97 6.40
N ASP A 67 7.29 -10.45 7.50
CA ASP A 67 6.01 -11.18 7.48
C ASP A 67 4.87 -10.29 7.06
N ARG A 68 4.85 -9.05 7.53
CA ARG A 68 3.89 -8.03 7.11
C ARG A 68 3.93 -7.81 5.60
N GLU A 69 5.11 -7.56 5.04
CA GLU A 69 5.25 -7.29 3.60
C GLU A 69 4.91 -8.53 2.75
N LEU A 70 5.27 -9.74 3.20
CA LEU A 70 4.87 -10.97 2.53
C LEU A 70 3.34 -11.11 2.46
N LEU A 71 2.63 -10.80 3.55
CA LEU A 71 1.17 -10.86 3.58
C LEU A 71 0.53 -9.80 2.66
N ILE A 72 1.03 -8.57 2.69
CA ILE A 72 0.53 -7.48 1.83
C ILE A 72 0.76 -7.82 0.35
N LEU A 73 1.95 -8.26 0.01
CA LEU A 73 2.28 -8.66 -1.36
C LEU A 73 1.46 -9.88 -1.81
N ARG A 74 1.27 -10.87 -0.94
CA ARG A 74 0.46 -12.04 -1.27
C ARG A 74 -0.99 -11.68 -1.57
N ILE A 75 -1.62 -10.87 -0.73
CA ILE A 75 -3.01 -10.44 -0.99
C ILE A 75 -3.11 -9.53 -2.22
N GLY A 76 -2.11 -8.67 -2.45
CA GLY A 76 -2.01 -7.86 -3.65
C GLY A 76 -1.93 -8.71 -4.92
N TRP A 77 -1.14 -9.79 -4.89
CA TRP A 77 -1.02 -10.75 -5.99
C TRP A 77 -2.33 -11.48 -6.25
N LEU A 78 -2.95 -12.05 -5.20
CA LEU A 78 -4.21 -12.78 -5.31
C LEU A 78 -5.36 -11.92 -5.85
N ASN A 79 -5.43 -10.66 -5.45
CA ASN A 79 -6.44 -9.71 -5.92
C ASN A 79 -6.08 -9.04 -7.24
N GLN A 80 -4.91 -9.31 -7.83
CA GLN A 80 -4.42 -8.64 -9.02
C GLN A 80 -4.40 -7.10 -8.85
N ALA A 81 -3.99 -6.65 -7.67
CA ALA A 81 -3.92 -5.24 -7.29
C ALA A 81 -2.55 -4.67 -7.71
N GLU A 82 -2.41 -4.32 -8.99
CA GLU A 82 -1.13 -3.93 -9.60
C GLU A 82 -0.46 -2.77 -8.86
N TYR A 83 -1.19 -1.71 -8.55
CA TYR A 83 -0.63 -0.54 -7.87
C TYR A 83 -0.11 -0.90 -6.46
N GLU A 84 -0.92 -1.58 -5.66
CA GLU A 84 -0.56 -2.00 -4.30
C GLU A 84 0.67 -2.91 -4.31
N PHE A 85 0.66 -3.90 -5.19
CA PHE A 85 1.78 -4.82 -5.34
C PHE A 85 3.07 -4.08 -5.70
N ALA A 86 3.04 -3.20 -6.69
CA ALA A 86 4.23 -2.45 -7.13
C ALA A 86 4.80 -1.55 -6.02
N GLN A 87 3.95 -0.87 -5.24
CA GLN A 87 4.40 -0.03 -4.13
C GLN A 87 5.05 -0.88 -3.03
N HIS A 88 4.40 -1.96 -2.62
CA HIS A 88 4.90 -2.81 -1.56
C HIS A 88 6.10 -3.67 -1.97
N GLU A 89 6.25 -4.03 -3.25
CA GLU A 89 7.47 -4.67 -3.76
C GLU A 89 8.71 -3.78 -3.54
N LEU A 90 8.60 -2.49 -3.82
CA LEU A 90 9.69 -1.54 -3.56
C LEU A 90 10.01 -1.42 -2.05
N ILE A 91 8.97 -1.34 -1.22
CA ILE A 91 9.11 -1.27 0.24
C ILE A 91 9.77 -2.53 0.77
N ALA A 92 9.29 -3.70 0.37
CA ALA A 92 9.76 -5.01 0.78
C ALA A 92 11.24 -5.23 0.43
N LYS A 93 11.64 -4.90 -0.80
CA LYS A 93 13.05 -5.01 -1.24
C LYS A 93 13.97 -4.08 -0.46
N ARG A 94 13.56 -2.85 -0.16
CA ARG A 94 14.31 -1.94 0.71
C ARG A 94 14.48 -2.49 2.13
N GLY A 95 13.52 -3.26 2.60
CA GLY A 95 13.53 -3.93 3.90
C GLY A 95 14.18 -5.32 3.89
N GLY A 96 14.78 -5.74 2.77
CA GLY A 96 15.61 -6.95 2.68
C GLY A 96 14.92 -8.19 2.10
N LEU A 97 13.67 -8.09 1.60
CA LEU A 97 13.10 -9.21 0.84
C LEU A 97 13.82 -9.34 -0.51
N THR A 98 14.06 -10.58 -0.91
CA THR A 98 14.74 -10.93 -2.15
C THR A 98 13.77 -11.13 -3.31
N ASP A 99 14.29 -11.14 -4.54
CA ASP A 99 13.49 -11.52 -5.71
C ASP A 99 12.96 -12.96 -5.60
N ASP A 100 13.73 -13.86 -4.99
CA ASP A 100 13.28 -15.23 -4.73
C ASP A 100 12.11 -15.28 -3.75
N ASP A 101 12.06 -14.41 -2.75
CA ASP A 101 10.91 -14.28 -1.86
C ASP A 101 9.67 -13.82 -2.63
N ILE A 102 9.83 -12.89 -3.57
CA ILE A 102 8.74 -12.40 -4.43
C ILE A 102 8.23 -13.53 -5.36
N VAL A 103 9.12 -14.35 -5.90
CA VAL A 103 8.72 -15.53 -6.70
C VAL A 103 7.94 -16.51 -5.84
N ARG A 104 8.48 -16.90 -4.67
CA ARG A 104 7.83 -17.86 -3.76
C ARG A 104 6.46 -17.38 -3.30
N LEU A 105 6.31 -16.09 -2.95
CA LEU A 105 5.00 -15.56 -2.51
C LEU A 105 3.95 -15.65 -3.62
N LYS A 106 4.35 -15.49 -4.90
CA LYS A 106 3.42 -15.65 -6.05
C LYS A 106 2.98 -17.08 -6.22
N GLU A 107 3.88 -18.04 -6.03
CA GLU A 107 3.55 -19.47 -6.03
C GLU A 107 2.64 -19.82 -4.84
N GLY A 108 2.96 -19.34 -3.64
CA GLY A 108 2.15 -19.48 -2.44
C GLY A 108 2.81 -20.21 -1.29
N PRO A 109 2.02 -20.57 -0.26
CA PRO A 109 2.58 -21.13 0.98
C PRO A 109 3.22 -22.52 0.82
N LYS A 110 2.93 -23.23 -0.28
CA LYS A 110 3.54 -24.54 -0.58
C LYS A 110 4.82 -24.43 -1.42
N ALA A 111 5.27 -23.24 -1.79
CA ALA A 111 6.52 -23.03 -2.49
C ALA A 111 7.70 -23.56 -1.65
N LYS A 112 8.67 -24.18 -2.31
CA LYS A 112 9.88 -24.67 -1.63
C LYS A 112 10.76 -23.48 -1.20
N GLY A 113 11.42 -23.63 -0.05
CA GLY A 113 12.41 -22.65 0.44
C GLY A 113 11.85 -21.60 1.39
N TRP A 114 10.62 -21.75 1.89
CA TRP A 114 10.18 -21.03 3.08
C TRP A 114 10.90 -21.59 4.33
N SER A 115 11.29 -20.68 5.24
CA SER A 115 11.66 -21.07 6.61
C SER A 115 10.42 -21.46 7.39
N GLU A 116 10.56 -22.39 8.34
CA GLU A 116 9.53 -22.72 9.31
C GLU A 116 9.21 -21.52 10.23
#